data_9889501f234011ce1e93a9a76ef0e328
#
_entry.id   9889501f234011ce1e93a9a76ef0e328
#
_cell.length_a   1.000
_cell.length_b   1.000
_cell.length_c   1.000
_cell.angle_alpha   90.00
_cell.angle_beta   90.00
_cell.angle_gamma   90.00
#
_symmetry.space_group_name_H-M   'P 1'
#
loop_
_entity.id
_entity.type
_entity.pdbx_description
1 polymer ?
#
loop_
_entity_poly.entity_id
_entity_poly.type
_entity_poly.pdbx_seq_one_letter_code
_entity_poly.pdbx_strand_id
1 'polypeptide(L)'
;MNDIMRKLTPALAALLFTVSAAGANAKSQPVPAHDPIVQMVTSLGTVELELFPDKAPVTVKNFLNYVNSGFYNGTIFHRVIPGFMIQGGGFEPGMRLKPTRTPIRNEAGNGLRNTVGTIAMARTSDPNSATSQFFINTADNSFLDHHDDSVEGWGYAVFGKVVKGMGVVRKIEAVPTGTRGPFADVPLRDVVIKKMELAGYR
;
A
#
# COMPACT_ATOMS: atom_id res chain seq x y z
N MET A 1 -75.62 -49.22 -15.23
CA MET A 1 -75.11 -50.62 -15.13
C MET A 1 -73.57 -50.48 -14.86
N ASN A 2 -73.30 -50.80 -13.60
CA ASN A 2 -71.97 -51.29 -13.02
C ASN A 2 -70.72 -50.43 -13.22
N ASP A 3 -70.31 -49.83 -12.12
CA ASP A 3 -69.43 -50.42 -11.07
C ASP A 3 -67.98 -50.61 -11.52
N ILE A 4 -67.03 -50.09 -10.93
CA ILE A 4 -66.38 -50.34 -9.65
C ILE A 4 -65.23 -49.37 -9.43
N MET A 5 -65.27 -48.73 -8.31
CA MET A 5 -64.19 -48.01 -7.64
C MET A 5 -62.89 -48.80 -7.58
N ARG A 6 -61.78 -48.07 -7.63
CA ARG A 6 -60.70 -48.31 -6.66
C ARG A 6 -59.83 -47.07 -6.45
N LYS A 7 -59.85 -46.66 -5.22
CA LYS A 7 -59.00 -45.61 -4.61
C LYS A 7 -57.51 -46.03 -4.70
N LEU A 8 -56.70 -45.10 -5.10
CA LEU A 8 -55.26 -45.13 -4.75
C LEU A 8 -54.81 -43.71 -4.46
N THR A 9 -54.62 -43.43 -3.21
CA THR A 9 -53.92 -42.25 -2.68
C THR A 9 -52.43 -42.35 -2.91
N PRO A 10 -51.73 -41.37 -3.47
CA PRO A 10 -50.31 -41.32 -3.34
C PRO A 10 -49.94 -40.51 -2.09
N ALA A 11 -49.20 -41.13 -1.22
CA ALA A 11 -48.57 -40.51 -0.06
C ALA A 11 -47.57 -39.45 -0.52
N LEU A 12 -47.80 -38.23 -0.07
CA LEU A 12 -46.90 -37.06 -0.29
C LEU A 12 -45.74 -37.22 0.72
N ALA A 13 -44.63 -37.72 0.28
CA ALA A 13 -43.40 -37.74 1.08
C ALA A 13 -42.79 -36.32 1.05
N ALA A 14 -43.00 -35.57 2.13
CA ALA A 14 -42.33 -34.29 2.34
C ALA A 14 -40.85 -34.52 2.64
N LEU A 15 -39.98 -34.24 1.66
CA LEU A 15 -38.53 -34.22 1.81
C LEU A 15 -38.14 -32.90 2.46
N LEU A 16 -37.92 -32.93 3.78
CA LEU A 16 -37.33 -31.80 4.53
C LEU A 16 -35.85 -31.65 4.17
N PHE A 17 -35.54 -30.72 3.27
CA PHE A 17 -34.18 -30.26 3.08
C PHE A 17 -33.78 -29.37 4.28
N THR A 18 -33.03 -29.90 5.21
CA THR A 18 -32.33 -29.10 6.22
C THR A 18 -31.16 -28.41 5.54
N VAL A 19 -31.32 -27.12 5.25
CA VAL A 19 -30.22 -26.26 4.83
C VAL A 19 -29.34 -26.00 6.06
N SER A 20 -28.25 -26.76 6.18
CA SER A 20 -27.20 -26.51 7.17
C SER A 20 -26.45 -25.25 6.72
N ALA A 21 -26.75 -24.10 7.34
CA ALA A 21 -25.96 -22.90 7.19
C ALA A 21 -24.62 -23.11 7.90
N ALA A 22 -23.64 -23.67 7.18
CA ALA A 22 -22.25 -23.62 7.60
C ALA A 22 -21.79 -22.17 7.54
N GLY A 23 -21.89 -21.46 8.65
CA GLY A 23 -21.25 -20.15 8.84
C GLY A 23 -19.75 -20.32 8.66
N ALA A 24 -19.26 -19.95 7.51
CA ALA A 24 -17.82 -19.82 7.26
C ALA A 24 -17.31 -18.69 8.13
N ASN A 25 -16.89 -19.04 9.35
CA ASN A 25 -16.11 -18.15 10.21
C ASN A 25 -14.74 -17.98 9.52
N ALA A 26 -14.63 -16.97 8.67
CA ALA A 26 -13.37 -16.57 8.10
C ALA A 26 -12.49 -16.09 9.25
N LYS A 27 -11.75 -17.02 9.87
CA LYS A 27 -10.67 -16.70 10.80
C LYS A 27 -9.76 -15.75 10.06
N SER A 28 -9.70 -14.49 10.51
CA SER A 28 -8.68 -13.55 10.11
C SER A 28 -7.34 -14.26 10.28
N GLN A 29 -6.61 -14.43 9.18
CA GLN A 29 -5.24 -14.96 9.24
C GLN A 29 -4.46 -14.10 10.21
N PRO A 30 -3.75 -14.69 11.19
CA PRO A 30 -2.89 -13.91 12.08
C PRO A 30 -1.93 -13.11 11.22
N VAL A 31 -1.82 -11.81 11.48
CA VAL A 31 -0.74 -10.97 10.95
C VAL A 31 0.56 -11.66 11.35
N PRO A 32 1.50 -11.91 10.44
CA PRO A 32 2.75 -12.57 10.80
C PRO A 32 3.39 -11.84 11.96
N ALA A 33 3.85 -12.57 12.97
CA ALA A 33 4.52 -12.03 14.17
C ALA A 33 5.91 -11.39 13.84
N HIS A 34 6.22 -11.23 12.57
CA HIS A 34 7.50 -10.73 12.06
C HIS A 34 7.25 -9.63 11.04
N ASP A 35 8.04 -8.58 11.12
CA ASP A 35 7.97 -7.44 10.23
C ASP A 35 8.37 -7.81 8.79
N PRO A 36 7.53 -7.59 7.76
CA PRO A 36 7.87 -7.88 6.38
C PRO A 36 9.05 -7.04 5.91
N ILE A 37 9.99 -7.68 5.21
CA ILE A 37 11.09 -7.02 4.51
C ILE A 37 10.79 -6.98 3.02
N VAL A 38 10.73 -5.79 2.45
CA VAL A 38 10.55 -5.57 1.02
C VAL A 38 11.86 -5.09 0.41
N GLN A 39 12.32 -5.77 -0.64
CA GLN A 39 13.46 -5.35 -1.44
C GLN A 39 12.96 -4.51 -2.62
N MET A 40 13.52 -3.30 -2.76
CA MET A 40 13.28 -2.38 -3.85
C MET A 40 14.57 -2.20 -4.66
N VAL A 41 14.63 -2.78 -5.86
CA VAL A 41 15.73 -2.63 -6.81
C VAL A 41 15.45 -1.43 -7.70
N THR A 42 16.30 -0.42 -7.64
CA THR A 42 16.19 0.79 -8.46
C THR A 42 17.28 0.86 -9.54
N SER A 43 17.18 1.83 -10.42
CA SER A 43 18.27 2.12 -11.39
C SER A 43 19.56 2.62 -10.73
N LEU A 44 19.51 3.05 -9.45
CA LEU A 44 20.66 3.58 -8.70
C LEU A 44 21.14 2.65 -7.57
N GLY A 45 20.51 1.48 -7.40
CA GLY A 45 20.87 0.47 -6.41
C GLY A 45 19.67 -0.10 -5.68
N THR A 46 19.92 -0.91 -4.66
CA THR A 46 18.90 -1.64 -3.91
C THR A 46 18.70 -1.03 -2.53
N VAL A 47 17.42 -0.95 -2.11
CA VAL A 47 16.97 -0.52 -0.79
C VAL A 47 16.15 -1.65 -0.18
N GLU A 48 16.33 -1.93 1.12
CA GLU A 48 15.48 -2.83 1.88
C GLU A 48 14.64 -2.04 2.88
N LEU A 49 13.34 -2.32 2.88
CA LEU A 49 12.33 -1.67 3.71
C LEU A 49 11.79 -2.68 4.71
N GLU A 50 11.83 -2.37 6.00
CA GLU A 50 11.11 -3.07 7.06
C GLU A 50 9.76 -2.39 7.25
N LEU A 51 8.67 -3.17 7.21
CA LEU A 51 7.31 -2.64 7.33
C LEU A 51 6.74 -2.96 8.72
N PHE A 52 5.86 -2.11 9.23
CA PHE A 52 5.30 -2.19 10.57
C PHE A 52 3.81 -2.53 10.57
N PRO A 53 3.42 -3.81 10.35
CA PRO A 53 2.01 -4.21 10.26
C PRO A 53 1.23 -3.99 11.56
N ASP A 54 1.89 -4.06 12.73
CA ASP A 54 1.25 -3.80 14.02
C ASP A 54 0.89 -2.32 14.23
N LYS A 55 1.60 -1.41 13.56
CA LYS A 55 1.40 0.04 13.64
C LYS A 55 0.50 0.58 12.53
N ALA A 56 0.57 0.00 11.34
CA ALA A 56 -0.15 0.46 10.16
C ALA A 56 -0.69 -0.73 9.34
N PRO A 57 -1.60 -1.56 9.91
CA PRO A 57 -2.04 -2.81 9.28
C PRO A 57 -2.72 -2.62 7.92
N VAL A 58 -3.56 -1.59 7.77
CA VAL A 58 -4.26 -1.30 6.51
C VAL A 58 -3.26 -0.83 5.45
N THR A 59 -2.35 0.05 5.83
CA THR A 59 -1.33 0.62 4.96
C THR A 59 -0.34 -0.43 4.49
N VAL A 60 0.19 -1.26 5.41
CA VAL A 60 1.12 -2.35 5.08
C VAL A 60 0.45 -3.36 4.17
N LYS A 61 -0.79 -3.78 4.47
CA LYS A 61 -1.54 -4.70 3.61
C LYS A 61 -1.75 -4.13 2.21
N ASN A 62 -2.12 -2.86 2.10
CA ASN A 62 -2.29 -2.15 0.83
C ASN A 62 -0.97 -2.12 0.03
N PHE A 63 0.12 -1.71 0.67
CA PHE A 63 1.45 -1.64 0.05
C PHE A 63 1.91 -3.02 -0.44
N LEU A 64 1.79 -4.07 0.39
CA LEU A 64 2.14 -5.44 0.01
C LEU A 64 1.26 -5.98 -1.13
N ASN A 65 -0.01 -5.60 -1.23
CA ASN A 65 -0.86 -5.95 -2.36
C ASN A 65 -0.33 -5.36 -3.67
N TYR A 66 0.19 -4.13 -3.67
CA TYR A 66 0.85 -3.52 -4.83
C TYR A 66 2.21 -4.19 -5.13
N VAL A 67 3.01 -4.51 -4.11
CA VAL A 67 4.27 -5.24 -4.25
C VAL A 67 4.03 -6.60 -4.90
N ASN A 68 3.13 -7.41 -4.35
CA ASN A 68 2.86 -8.77 -4.80
C ASN A 68 2.23 -8.83 -6.20
N SER A 69 1.52 -7.78 -6.62
CA SER A 69 0.99 -7.67 -7.99
C SER A 69 2.02 -7.16 -9.01
N GLY A 70 3.26 -6.86 -8.58
CA GLY A 70 4.29 -6.28 -9.43
C GLY A 70 3.97 -4.84 -9.89
N PHE A 71 3.00 -4.17 -9.25
CA PHE A 71 2.54 -2.85 -9.65
C PHE A 71 3.66 -1.81 -9.70
N TYR A 72 4.58 -1.86 -8.73
CA TYR A 72 5.69 -0.89 -8.63
C TYR A 72 6.79 -1.09 -9.68
N ASN A 73 6.85 -2.25 -10.32
CA ASN A 73 7.86 -2.52 -11.34
C ASN A 73 7.67 -1.59 -12.54
N GLY A 74 8.73 -0.89 -12.93
CA GLY A 74 8.72 0.11 -13.98
C GLY A 74 8.22 1.50 -13.55
N THR A 75 7.76 1.69 -12.31
CA THR A 75 7.43 3.03 -11.81
C THR A 75 8.67 3.84 -11.49
N ILE A 76 8.52 5.16 -11.38
CA ILE A 76 9.61 6.10 -11.14
C ILE A 76 9.46 6.84 -9.81
N PHE A 77 10.59 7.33 -9.30
CA PHE A 77 10.56 8.45 -8.36
C PHE A 77 10.28 9.72 -9.15
N HIS A 78 9.05 10.19 -9.11
CA HIS A 78 8.56 11.30 -9.94
C HIS A 78 8.69 12.67 -9.26
N ARG A 79 9.01 12.72 -7.97
CA ARG A 79 9.25 13.95 -7.23
C ARG A 79 10.37 13.74 -6.21
N VAL A 80 11.40 14.55 -6.30
CA VAL A 80 12.60 14.46 -5.45
C VAL A 80 12.96 15.86 -4.99
N ILE A 81 12.96 16.07 -3.67
CA ILE A 81 13.33 17.35 -3.05
C ILE A 81 14.46 17.08 -2.05
N PRO A 82 15.68 17.58 -2.32
CA PRO A 82 16.80 17.46 -1.40
C PRO A 82 16.48 18.07 -0.02
N GLY A 83 16.91 17.41 1.05
CA GLY A 83 16.61 17.84 2.42
C GLY A 83 15.16 17.70 2.84
N PHE A 84 14.35 16.92 2.08
CA PHE A 84 12.95 16.66 2.40
C PHE A 84 12.59 15.18 2.20
N MET A 85 12.34 14.76 0.94
CA MET A 85 11.89 13.38 0.66
C MET A 85 12.12 13.00 -0.81
N ILE A 86 12.03 11.69 -1.09
CA ILE A 86 11.91 11.14 -2.43
C ILE A 86 10.55 10.43 -2.55
N GLN A 87 9.74 10.79 -3.55
CA GLN A 87 8.37 10.28 -3.74
C GLN A 87 8.26 9.48 -5.04
N GLY A 88 7.62 8.31 -4.97
CA GLY A 88 7.46 7.42 -6.11
C GLY A 88 6.20 6.55 -6.02
N GLY A 89 6.13 5.53 -6.89
CA GLY A 89 5.11 4.47 -6.82
C GLY A 89 3.76 4.80 -7.46
N GLY A 90 3.66 5.85 -8.29
CA GLY A 90 2.40 6.20 -8.97
C GLY A 90 2.53 6.39 -10.48
N PHE A 91 3.73 6.76 -10.94
CA PHE A 91 3.96 7.12 -12.33
C PHE A 91 4.98 6.19 -12.99
N GLU A 92 4.80 5.97 -14.29
CA GLU A 92 5.77 5.35 -15.19
C GLU A 92 6.60 6.43 -15.90
N PRO A 93 7.70 6.07 -16.59
CA PRO A 93 8.44 6.99 -17.43
C PRO A 93 7.51 7.79 -18.36
N GLY A 94 7.82 9.09 -18.54
CA GLY A 94 6.95 10.00 -19.29
C GLY A 94 5.80 10.58 -18.46
N MET A 95 5.80 10.42 -17.12
CA MET A 95 4.78 10.96 -16.20
C MET A 95 3.38 10.37 -16.45
N ARG A 96 3.30 9.14 -16.93
CA ARG A 96 2.03 8.41 -17.11
C ARG A 96 1.57 7.83 -15.77
N LEU A 97 0.45 8.32 -15.25
CA LEU A 97 -0.15 7.81 -14.01
C LEU A 97 -0.68 6.38 -14.22
N LYS A 98 -0.34 5.47 -13.31
CA LYS A 98 -0.90 4.10 -13.31
C LYS A 98 -2.27 4.06 -12.63
N PRO A 99 -3.23 3.28 -13.17
CA PRO A 99 -4.51 3.05 -12.49
C PRO A 99 -4.29 2.39 -11.13
N THR A 100 -4.93 2.91 -10.09
CA THR A 100 -4.78 2.44 -8.72
C THR A 100 -6.02 1.70 -8.21
N ARG A 101 -5.89 1.01 -7.09
CA ARG A 101 -7.00 0.45 -6.30
C ARG A 101 -7.72 1.57 -5.56
N THR A 102 -8.82 1.22 -4.87
CA THR A 102 -9.54 2.15 -4.00
C THR A 102 -8.62 2.73 -2.91
N PRO A 103 -8.82 3.99 -2.52
CA PRO A 103 -8.10 4.61 -1.43
C PRO A 103 -8.29 3.87 -0.09
N ILE A 104 -7.35 4.09 0.82
CA ILE A 104 -7.35 3.53 2.17
C ILE A 104 -7.47 4.63 3.22
N ARG A 105 -7.97 4.24 4.41
CA ARG A 105 -7.96 5.15 5.56
C ARG A 105 -6.53 5.51 5.97
N ASN A 106 -6.36 6.71 6.47
CA ASN A 106 -5.10 7.20 6.99
C ASN A 106 -4.83 6.65 8.40
N GLU A 107 -3.66 6.06 8.60
CA GLU A 107 -3.21 5.52 9.88
C GLU A 107 -2.10 6.37 10.51
N ALA A 108 -2.00 7.68 10.20
CA ALA A 108 -0.94 8.56 10.71
C ALA A 108 -0.96 8.73 12.24
N GLY A 109 -2.13 8.56 12.89
CA GLY A 109 -2.27 8.57 14.35
C GLY A 109 -1.66 7.35 15.06
N ASN A 110 -0.81 6.56 14.41
CA ASN A 110 -0.20 5.34 14.92
C ASN A 110 1.03 5.56 15.85
N GLY A 111 1.39 6.82 16.11
CA GLY A 111 2.50 7.22 16.97
C GLY A 111 3.88 7.18 16.30
N LEU A 112 3.97 6.80 15.00
CA LEU A 112 5.21 6.88 14.23
C LEU A 112 5.41 8.29 13.68
N ARG A 113 6.68 8.69 13.55
CA ARG A 113 7.06 10.03 13.08
C ARG A 113 7.76 9.96 11.71
N ASN A 114 7.62 11.04 10.95
CA ASN A 114 8.28 11.23 9.66
C ASN A 114 9.75 11.68 9.87
N THR A 115 10.59 10.76 10.33
CA THR A 115 12.02 10.97 10.52
C THR A 115 12.84 10.41 9.38
N VAL A 116 14.13 10.76 9.30
CA VAL A 116 15.05 10.25 8.28
C VAL A 116 14.96 8.74 8.14
N GLY A 117 14.77 8.27 6.91
CA GLY A 117 14.71 6.86 6.55
C GLY A 117 13.34 6.21 6.69
N THR A 118 12.33 6.87 7.26
CA THR A 118 10.97 6.32 7.30
C THR A 118 10.28 6.39 5.95
N ILE A 119 9.41 5.42 5.67
CA ILE A 119 8.54 5.40 4.50
C ILE A 119 7.10 5.70 4.94
N ALA A 120 6.44 6.61 4.21
CA ALA A 120 5.07 7.03 4.48
C ALA A 120 4.23 7.08 3.19
N MET A 121 2.89 7.00 3.34
CA MET A 121 1.97 7.11 2.21
C MET A 121 1.78 8.55 1.79
N ALA A 122 1.93 8.81 0.48
CA ALA A 122 1.51 10.05 -0.12
C ALA A 122 -0.02 10.08 -0.29
N ARG A 123 -0.61 11.28 -0.17
CA ARG A 123 -2.06 11.53 -0.29
C ARG A 123 -2.34 12.90 -0.91
N THR A 124 -3.58 13.13 -1.29
CA THR A 124 -4.09 14.45 -1.63
C THR A 124 -4.46 15.25 -0.36
N SER A 125 -5.18 16.36 -0.49
CA SER A 125 -5.74 17.08 0.66
C SER A 125 -6.72 16.25 1.49
N ASP A 126 -7.44 15.27 0.88
CA ASP A 126 -8.26 14.32 1.62
C ASP A 126 -7.36 13.36 2.41
N PRO A 127 -7.49 13.31 3.75
CA PRO A 127 -6.70 12.39 4.59
C PRO A 127 -6.78 10.93 4.16
N ASN A 128 -7.92 10.47 3.66
CA ASN A 128 -8.20 9.08 3.29
C ASN A 128 -8.06 8.81 1.78
N SER A 129 -7.22 9.55 1.08
CA SER A 129 -7.02 9.45 -0.37
C SER A 129 -5.79 8.64 -0.79
N ALA A 130 -5.01 8.10 0.15
CA ALA A 130 -3.82 7.34 -0.16
C ALA A 130 -4.13 6.07 -0.96
N THR A 131 -3.36 5.80 -2.01
CA THR A 131 -3.49 4.60 -2.86
C THR A 131 -2.18 3.84 -2.97
N SER A 132 -1.34 4.12 -3.99
CA SER A 132 -0.08 3.43 -4.25
C SER A 132 1.17 4.27 -3.95
N GLN A 133 1.06 5.60 -4.03
CA GLN A 133 2.22 6.46 -3.91
C GLN A 133 2.75 6.51 -2.48
N PHE A 134 4.06 6.48 -2.36
CA PHE A 134 4.79 6.57 -1.10
C PHE A 134 5.95 7.57 -1.22
N PHE A 135 6.48 7.97 -0.07
CA PHE A 135 7.72 8.73 -0.03
C PHE A 135 8.65 8.19 1.06
N ILE A 136 9.94 8.37 0.88
CA ILE A 136 10.97 8.07 1.88
C ILE A 136 11.52 9.41 2.37
N ASN A 137 11.45 9.64 3.67
CA ASN A 137 11.96 10.85 4.30
C ASN A 137 13.49 10.88 4.23
N THR A 138 14.07 11.99 3.77
CA THR A 138 15.51 12.23 3.76
C THR A 138 15.95 13.29 4.78
N ALA A 139 14.98 13.87 5.48
CA ALA A 139 15.13 14.74 6.65
C ALA A 139 14.10 14.40 7.71
N ASP A 140 14.21 14.98 8.89
CA ASP A 140 13.19 14.92 9.93
C ASP A 140 12.09 15.95 9.60
N ASN A 141 10.93 15.44 9.23
CA ASN A 141 9.81 16.20 8.70
C ASN A 141 8.63 16.22 9.69
N SER A 142 8.83 16.74 10.89
CA SER A 142 7.82 16.73 11.96
C SER A 142 6.50 17.41 11.59
N PHE A 143 6.50 18.33 10.63
CA PHE A 143 5.29 18.97 10.10
C PHE A 143 4.40 18.01 9.28
N LEU A 144 4.89 16.80 8.94
CA LEU A 144 4.12 15.72 8.31
C LEU A 144 3.52 14.75 9.33
N ASP A 145 3.85 14.89 10.61
CA ASP A 145 3.31 14.02 11.66
C ASP A 145 1.83 14.31 11.91
N HIS A 146 1.14 13.34 12.50
CA HIS A 146 -0.22 13.53 12.99
C HIS A 146 -0.21 14.44 14.22
N HIS A 147 -1.00 15.49 14.20
CA HIS A 147 -1.17 16.44 15.30
C HIS A 147 -2.59 16.38 15.89
N ASP A 148 -3.59 16.28 15.02
CA ASP A 148 -5.01 16.19 15.39
C ASP A 148 -5.83 15.62 14.22
N ASP A 149 -7.13 15.42 14.42
CA ASP A 149 -8.06 14.84 13.45
C ASP A 149 -8.61 15.85 12.43
N SER A 150 -8.07 17.06 12.35
CA SER A 150 -8.38 18.00 11.27
C SER A 150 -7.76 17.55 9.94
N VAL A 151 -8.25 18.08 8.83
CA VAL A 151 -7.71 17.77 7.49
C VAL A 151 -6.23 18.14 7.40
N GLU A 152 -5.85 19.27 7.97
CA GLU A 152 -4.50 19.81 8.01
C GLU A 152 -3.61 19.04 8.99
N GLY A 153 -4.14 18.71 10.18
CA GLY A 153 -3.42 18.07 11.27
C GLY A 153 -3.30 16.55 11.15
N TRP A 154 -4.03 15.91 10.22
CA TRP A 154 -4.06 14.45 10.11
C TRP A 154 -2.70 13.81 9.82
N GLY A 155 -1.83 14.51 9.09
CA GLY A 155 -0.49 14.05 8.76
C GLY A 155 -0.42 12.92 7.73
N TYR A 156 0.73 12.25 7.67
CA TYR A 156 1.07 11.20 6.70
C TYR A 156 1.46 9.90 7.41
N ALA A 157 0.81 8.81 7.07
CA ALA A 157 0.98 7.51 7.73
C ALA A 157 2.36 6.90 7.44
N VAL A 158 3.25 6.95 8.41
CA VAL A 158 4.47 6.15 8.41
C VAL A 158 4.09 4.68 8.64
N PHE A 159 4.65 3.79 7.81
CA PHE A 159 4.34 2.36 7.87
C PHE A 159 5.56 1.44 7.78
N GLY A 160 6.77 2.01 7.79
CA GLY A 160 8.01 1.26 7.75
C GLY A 160 9.24 2.18 7.73
N LYS A 161 10.41 1.58 7.54
CA LYS A 161 11.69 2.31 7.43
C LYS A 161 12.67 1.59 6.51
N VAL A 162 13.65 2.32 6.01
CA VAL A 162 14.83 1.79 5.33
C VAL A 162 15.73 1.11 6.37
N VAL A 163 16.01 -0.18 6.19
CA VAL A 163 16.94 -0.95 7.02
C VAL A 163 18.27 -1.21 6.32
N LYS A 164 18.30 -1.10 4.98
CA LYS A 164 19.51 -1.20 4.19
C LYS A 164 19.40 -0.36 2.92
N GLY A 165 20.52 0.21 2.48
CA GLY A 165 20.56 1.00 1.24
C GLY A 165 20.20 2.47 1.43
N MET A 166 20.31 3.06 2.62
CA MET A 166 20.11 4.51 2.81
C MET A 166 21.06 5.34 1.93
N GLY A 167 22.26 4.85 1.63
CA GLY A 167 23.17 5.48 0.65
C GLY A 167 22.59 5.54 -0.77
N VAL A 168 21.72 4.58 -1.16
CA VAL A 168 21.00 4.63 -2.44
C VAL A 168 19.90 5.70 -2.39
N VAL A 169 19.16 5.79 -1.27
CA VAL A 169 18.17 6.86 -1.05
C VAL A 169 18.83 8.24 -1.19
N ARG A 170 20.03 8.43 -0.59
CA ARG A 170 20.81 9.68 -0.73
C ARG A 170 21.28 9.94 -2.18
N LYS A 171 21.63 8.91 -2.93
CA LYS A 171 21.95 9.06 -4.36
C LYS A 171 20.74 9.50 -5.17
N ILE A 172 19.53 8.96 -4.85
CA ILE A 172 18.28 9.37 -5.50
C ILE A 172 17.96 10.83 -5.13
N GLU A 173 18.09 11.20 -3.86
CA GLU A 173 17.85 12.56 -3.38
C GLU A 173 18.73 13.61 -4.09
N ALA A 174 19.96 13.22 -4.46
CA ALA A 174 20.95 14.12 -5.06
C ALA A 174 20.84 14.24 -6.58
N VAL A 175 19.88 13.57 -7.25
CA VAL A 175 19.75 13.69 -8.70
C VAL A 175 19.27 15.09 -9.10
N PRO A 176 19.76 15.63 -10.24
CA PRO A 176 19.22 16.89 -10.76
C PRO A 176 17.74 16.78 -11.09
N THR A 177 16.96 17.75 -10.66
CA THR A 177 15.51 17.84 -10.88
C THR A 177 15.14 19.08 -11.70
N GLY A 178 13.93 19.06 -12.25
CA GLY A 178 13.37 20.16 -13.03
C GLY A 178 11.86 20.04 -13.15
N THR A 179 11.27 20.86 -14.02
CA THR A 179 9.82 20.83 -14.28
C THR A 179 9.52 20.01 -15.51
N ARG A 180 8.49 19.17 -15.44
CA ARG A 180 7.99 18.36 -16.56
C ARG A 180 6.46 18.52 -16.66
N GLY A 181 6.01 19.36 -17.59
CA GLY A 181 4.61 19.77 -17.68
C GLY A 181 4.15 20.46 -16.38
N PRO A 182 3.07 20.00 -15.73
CA PRO A 182 2.58 20.59 -14.48
C PRO A 182 3.35 20.13 -13.23
N PHE A 183 4.34 19.23 -13.38
CA PHE A 183 5.04 18.62 -12.27
C PHE A 183 6.39 19.30 -12.03
N ALA A 184 6.60 19.78 -10.81
CA ALA A 184 7.88 20.28 -10.34
C ALA A 184 8.70 19.19 -9.66
N ASP A 185 10.00 19.43 -9.47
CA ASP A 185 10.93 18.57 -8.73
C ASP A 185 11.06 17.16 -9.32
N VAL A 186 10.82 17.02 -10.64
CA VAL A 186 10.93 15.74 -11.36
C VAL A 186 12.39 15.48 -11.71
N PRO A 187 12.98 14.30 -11.41
CA PRO A 187 14.31 13.95 -11.88
C PRO A 187 14.46 14.15 -13.39
N LEU A 188 15.53 14.83 -13.82
CA LEU A 188 15.82 15.06 -15.25
C LEU A 188 16.04 13.75 -16.01
N ARG A 189 16.59 12.73 -15.32
CA ARG A 189 16.67 11.34 -15.79
C ARG A 189 15.84 10.49 -14.87
N ASP A 190 14.93 9.68 -15.43
CA ASP A 190 14.02 8.85 -14.65
C ASP A 190 14.80 7.90 -13.73
N VAL A 191 14.49 7.95 -12.44
CA VAL A 191 14.95 6.97 -11.46
C VAL A 191 13.89 5.90 -11.34
N VAL A 192 14.15 4.74 -11.94
CA VAL A 192 13.18 3.66 -12.12
C VAL A 192 13.26 2.65 -10.99
N ILE A 193 12.14 2.24 -10.43
CA ILE A 193 11.98 1.05 -9.60
C ILE A 193 11.90 -0.15 -10.55
N LYS A 194 13.02 -0.87 -10.71
CA LYS A 194 13.13 -2.01 -11.64
C LYS A 194 12.32 -3.21 -11.14
N LYS A 195 12.36 -3.44 -9.82
CA LYS A 195 11.67 -4.55 -9.16
C LYS A 195 11.40 -4.19 -7.71
N MET A 196 10.23 -4.59 -7.22
CA MET A 196 9.90 -4.55 -5.80
C MET A 196 9.26 -5.86 -5.40
N GLU A 197 9.78 -6.53 -4.37
CA GLU A 197 9.33 -7.84 -3.95
C GLU A 197 9.45 -8.03 -2.44
N LEU A 198 8.60 -8.89 -1.89
CA LEU A 198 8.73 -9.37 -0.51
C LEU A 198 9.96 -10.27 -0.44
N ALA A 199 10.95 -9.89 0.37
CA ALA A 199 12.22 -10.62 0.52
C ALA A 199 12.23 -11.58 1.72
N GLY A 200 11.29 -11.42 2.67
CA GLY A 200 11.19 -12.23 3.88
C GLY A 200 10.54 -11.47 5.03
N TYR A 201 10.82 -11.93 6.23
CA TYR A 201 10.31 -11.38 7.49
C TYR A 201 11.44 -11.30 8.52
N ARG A 202 11.37 -10.33 9.43
CA ARG A 202 12.38 -10.11 10.47
C ARG A 202 11.79 -10.27 11.87
#